data_d27760a0a2f049bb15c5b89200bca5aa
#
_entry.id   d27760a0a2f049bb15c5b89200bca5aa
#
_cell.length_a   1.000
_cell.length_b   1.000
_cell.length_c   1.000
_cell.angle_alpha   90.00
_cell.angle_beta   90.00
_cell.angle_gamma   90.00
#
_symmetry.space_group_name_H-M   'P 1'
#
loop_
_entity.id
_entity.type
_entity.pdbx_description
1 polymer ?
#
loop_
_entity_poly.entity_id
_entity_poly.type
_entity_poly.pdbx_seq_one_letter_code
_entity_poly.pdbx_strand_id
1 'polypeptide(L)'
;MKRILVAGVGNVLRGDDAFGIEVLRELQRQPEQPGVEFFESGIAGISLVQKLMGGFDALVIIDALDRDAAPGEFFVLEIDRSALNAIPAEVIDLHQADPSGVLRMANSLGVLPARAWILGCQAVGCDELGAALSESVARAVPVAVGRVREIVEGLLGNAMADNLSSCEPEEDIAAKDELLQVMYWLRGEHLAEDFSADDLARWVGKETMDIHSLLVELAEARLLKVVDDSVAKNAIRFRLTSSGVKEGGRRFADEFSEMTKPGHYECSDPNCECRQTGNPADCVHQR
;
A
#
# COMPACT_ATOMS: atom_id res chain seq x y z
N MET A 1 -7.91 -24.34 5.51
CA MET A 1 -6.46 -24.10 5.50
C MET A 1 -6.23 -22.96 4.53
N LYS A 2 -5.58 -21.88 4.95
CA LYS A 2 -5.33 -20.71 4.09
C LYS A 2 -4.44 -21.12 2.90
N ARG A 3 -4.78 -20.62 1.72
CA ARG A 3 -4.01 -20.81 0.49
C ARG A 3 -3.33 -19.50 0.11
N ILE A 4 -2.02 -19.49 0.11
CA ILE A 4 -1.18 -18.31 -0.18
C ILE A 4 -0.45 -18.56 -1.49
N LEU A 5 -0.55 -17.61 -2.42
CA LEU A 5 0.22 -17.62 -3.66
C LEU A 5 1.41 -16.66 -3.52
N VAL A 6 2.61 -17.18 -3.74
CA VAL A 6 3.84 -16.36 -3.86
C VAL A 6 4.27 -16.42 -5.33
N ALA A 7 4.24 -15.29 -6.01
CA ALA A 7 4.50 -15.19 -7.42
C ALA A 7 5.78 -14.39 -7.69
N GLY A 8 6.76 -14.98 -8.39
CA GLY A 8 7.91 -14.28 -8.94
C GLY A 8 7.60 -13.78 -10.35
N VAL A 9 7.76 -12.49 -10.55
CA VAL A 9 7.59 -11.81 -11.84
C VAL A 9 8.96 -11.39 -12.36
N GLY A 10 9.10 -11.28 -13.66
CA GLY A 10 10.31 -10.80 -14.34
C GLY A 10 10.86 -11.76 -15.39
N ASN A 11 11.97 -11.38 -16.02
CA ASN A 11 12.60 -12.10 -17.10
C ASN A 11 14.02 -12.54 -16.72
N VAL A 12 14.23 -13.83 -16.57
CA VAL A 12 15.55 -14.42 -16.21
C VAL A 12 16.66 -14.16 -17.23
N LEU A 13 16.32 -13.66 -18.41
CA LEU A 13 17.29 -13.31 -19.45
C LEU A 13 17.72 -11.84 -19.43
N ARG A 14 17.18 -11.02 -18.50
CA ARG A 14 17.38 -9.57 -18.49
C ARG A 14 17.92 -9.03 -17.17
N GLY A 15 19.12 -9.43 -16.78
CA GLY A 15 19.80 -8.84 -15.62
C GLY A 15 18.93 -8.75 -14.37
N ASP A 16 18.75 -7.55 -13.84
CA ASP A 16 18.00 -7.31 -12.60
C ASP A 16 16.51 -7.62 -12.70
N ASP A 17 15.93 -7.70 -13.89
CA ASP A 17 14.55 -8.15 -14.12
C ASP A 17 14.29 -9.60 -13.65
N ALA A 18 15.36 -10.38 -13.47
CA ALA A 18 15.30 -11.72 -12.91
C ALA A 18 15.05 -11.76 -11.39
N PHE A 19 15.09 -10.63 -10.68
CA PHE A 19 15.05 -10.57 -9.22
C PHE A 19 13.90 -11.39 -8.62
N GLY A 20 12.66 -11.18 -9.10
CA GLY A 20 11.48 -11.87 -8.57
C GLY A 20 11.58 -13.40 -8.71
N ILE A 21 12.11 -13.88 -9.83
CA ILE A 21 12.28 -15.31 -10.09
C ILE A 21 13.42 -15.90 -9.23
N GLU A 22 14.54 -15.18 -9.07
CA GLU A 22 15.65 -15.66 -8.22
C GLU A 22 15.25 -15.75 -6.75
N VAL A 23 14.51 -14.78 -6.22
CA VAL A 23 13.96 -14.85 -4.85
C VAL A 23 13.01 -16.06 -4.72
N LEU A 24 12.15 -16.28 -5.71
CA LEU A 24 11.21 -17.41 -5.70
C LEU A 24 11.96 -18.75 -5.69
N ARG A 25 13.03 -18.89 -6.49
CA ARG A 25 13.87 -20.10 -6.53
C ARG A 25 14.57 -20.37 -5.22
N GLU A 26 15.04 -19.33 -4.53
CA GLU A 26 15.63 -19.47 -3.19
C GLU A 26 14.59 -19.92 -2.15
N LEU A 27 13.36 -19.43 -2.25
CA LEU A 27 12.25 -19.89 -1.40
C LEU A 27 11.90 -21.37 -1.66
N GLN A 28 11.88 -21.81 -2.93
CA GLN A 28 11.59 -23.19 -3.31
C GLN A 28 12.67 -24.20 -2.86
N ARG A 29 13.89 -23.76 -2.60
CA ARG A 29 14.96 -24.60 -2.03
C ARG A 29 14.76 -24.90 -0.54
N GLN A 30 13.85 -24.22 0.11
CA GLN A 30 13.55 -24.39 1.52
C GLN A 30 12.44 -25.45 1.73
N PRO A 31 12.26 -25.96 2.96
CA PRO A 31 11.19 -26.90 3.25
C PRO A 31 9.82 -26.33 2.86
N GLU A 32 9.00 -27.17 2.22
CA GLU A 32 7.63 -26.81 1.83
C GLU A 32 6.80 -26.40 3.03
N GLN A 33 6.05 -25.32 2.89
CA GLN A 33 5.08 -24.87 3.88
C GLN A 33 3.67 -25.22 3.40
N PRO A 34 2.90 -26.04 4.15
CA PRO A 34 1.54 -26.39 3.77
C PRO A 34 0.66 -25.14 3.58
N GLY A 35 0.00 -25.06 2.44
CA GLY A 35 -0.87 -23.92 2.09
C GLY A 35 -0.17 -22.81 1.31
N VAL A 36 1.15 -22.91 1.06
CA VAL A 36 1.89 -21.97 0.22
C VAL A 36 2.14 -22.58 -1.14
N GLU A 37 1.78 -21.86 -2.19
CA GLU A 37 2.07 -22.21 -3.58
C GLU A 37 3.03 -21.19 -4.17
N PHE A 38 4.09 -21.68 -4.81
CA PHE A 38 5.06 -20.84 -5.54
C PHE A 38 4.75 -20.87 -7.04
N PHE A 39 4.81 -19.72 -7.68
CA PHE A 39 4.47 -19.58 -9.09
C PHE A 39 5.43 -18.65 -9.82
N GLU A 40 6.16 -19.16 -10.83
CA GLU A 40 6.93 -18.32 -11.75
C GLU A 40 5.96 -17.76 -12.81
N SER A 41 5.63 -16.47 -12.69
CA SER A 41 4.76 -15.78 -13.66
C SER A 41 5.49 -15.41 -14.94
N GLY A 42 6.82 -15.26 -14.86
CA GLY A 42 7.60 -14.73 -15.97
C GLY A 42 7.15 -13.33 -16.34
N ILE A 43 7.20 -13.02 -17.65
CA ILE A 43 6.77 -11.71 -18.20
C ILE A 43 5.27 -11.67 -18.54
N ALA A 44 4.54 -12.78 -18.42
CA ALA A 44 3.15 -12.85 -18.83
C ALA A 44 2.21 -12.66 -17.64
N GLY A 45 1.82 -11.43 -17.36
CA GLY A 45 0.90 -11.09 -16.28
C GLY A 45 -0.43 -11.84 -16.32
N ILE A 46 -0.91 -12.23 -17.52
CA ILE A 46 -2.14 -12.99 -17.68
C ILE A 46 -2.08 -14.37 -17.04
N SER A 47 -0.89 -15.02 -17.01
CA SER A 47 -0.72 -16.33 -16.39
C SER A 47 -0.92 -16.25 -14.86
N LEU A 48 -0.54 -15.14 -14.23
CA LEU A 48 -0.80 -14.89 -12.81
C LEU A 48 -2.30 -14.71 -12.56
N VAL A 49 -3.00 -13.96 -13.41
CA VAL A 49 -4.46 -13.81 -13.29
C VAL A 49 -5.17 -15.15 -13.41
N GLN A 50 -4.78 -15.97 -14.39
CA GLN A 50 -5.32 -17.34 -14.55
C GLN A 50 -5.05 -18.21 -13.31
N LYS A 51 -3.85 -18.13 -12.74
CA LYS A 51 -3.49 -18.84 -11.51
C LYS A 51 -4.38 -18.42 -10.33
N LEU A 52 -4.66 -17.12 -10.20
CA LEU A 52 -5.51 -16.56 -9.14
C LEU A 52 -6.97 -17.06 -9.24
N MET A 53 -7.46 -17.43 -10.42
CA MET A 53 -8.79 -18.05 -10.58
C MET A 53 -8.94 -19.37 -9.81
N GLY A 54 -7.84 -20.01 -9.43
CA GLY A 54 -7.83 -21.18 -8.57
C GLY A 54 -8.24 -20.91 -7.11
N GLY A 55 -8.46 -19.66 -6.71
CA GLY A 55 -8.89 -19.21 -5.39
C GLY A 55 -7.76 -19.26 -4.36
N PHE A 56 -7.29 -18.09 -3.93
CA PHE A 56 -6.28 -17.90 -2.89
C PHE A 56 -6.77 -16.89 -1.87
N ASP A 57 -6.31 -17.03 -0.62
CA ASP A 57 -6.65 -16.14 0.49
C ASP A 57 -5.69 -14.93 0.55
N ALA A 58 -4.47 -15.13 0.03
CA ALA A 58 -3.46 -14.07 -0.03
C ALA A 58 -2.55 -14.22 -1.25
N LEU A 59 -1.97 -13.08 -1.69
CA LEU A 59 -1.03 -12.99 -2.80
C LEU A 59 0.21 -12.20 -2.37
N VAL A 60 1.39 -12.73 -2.69
CA VAL A 60 2.67 -12.01 -2.57
C VAL A 60 3.34 -12.00 -3.93
N ILE A 61 3.48 -10.83 -4.54
CA ILE A 61 4.21 -10.64 -5.81
C ILE A 61 5.63 -10.20 -5.47
N ILE A 62 6.61 -10.76 -6.16
CA ILE A 62 8.02 -10.38 -6.05
C ILE A 62 8.49 -9.94 -7.43
N ASP A 63 9.04 -8.72 -7.54
CA ASP A 63 9.40 -8.13 -8.83
C ASP A 63 10.57 -7.15 -8.71
N ALA A 64 11.25 -6.89 -9.82
CA ALA A 64 12.14 -5.75 -9.97
C ALA A 64 11.31 -4.50 -10.26
N LEU A 65 11.62 -3.38 -9.61
CA LEU A 65 10.88 -2.12 -9.77
C LEU A 65 11.83 -1.00 -10.18
N ASP A 66 11.30 -0.03 -10.92
CA ASP A 66 11.93 1.26 -11.13
C ASP A 66 11.11 2.35 -10.41
N ARG A 67 11.69 2.92 -9.35
CA ARG A 67 11.05 3.93 -8.50
C ARG A 67 11.94 5.13 -8.23
N ASP A 68 12.95 5.35 -9.04
CA ASP A 68 13.95 6.40 -8.84
C ASP A 68 14.63 6.34 -7.45
N ALA A 69 14.85 5.12 -6.94
CA ALA A 69 15.45 4.87 -5.64
C ALA A 69 16.91 4.40 -5.77
N ALA A 70 17.57 4.18 -4.64
CA ALA A 70 18.93 3.66 -4.66
C ALA A 70 18.95 2.20 -5.19
N PRO A 71 19.89 1.84 -6.07
CA PRO A 71 20.00 0.48 -6.59
C PRO A 71 20.06 -0.59 -5.50
N GLY A 72 19.18 -1.60 -5.59
CA GLY A 72 19.04 -2.65 -4.58
C GLY A 72 18.18 -2.26 -3.37
N GLU A 73 17.62 -1.06 -3.35
CA GLU A 73 16.66 -0.66 -2.32
C GLU A 73 15.40 -1.53 -2.41
N PHE A 74 14.96 -2.03 -1.25
CA PHE A 74 13.89 -3.02 -1.16
C PHE A 74 12.62 -2.39 -0.58
N PHE A 75 11.48 -2.68 -1.21
CA PHE A 75 10.17 -2.15 -0.86
C PHE A 75 9.20 -3.27 -0.54
N VAL A 76 8.35 -3.04 0.45
CA VAL A 76 7.18 -3.87 0.75
C VAL A 76 5.95 -2.99 0.70
N LEU A 77 5.03 -3.30 -0.21
CA LEU A 77 3.82 -2.54 -0.47
C LEU A 77 2.62 -3.45 -0.26
N GLU A 78 1.79 -3.14 0.70
CA GLU A 78 0.46 -3.76 0.79
C GLU A 78 -0.48 -3.09 -0.23
N ILE A 79 -1.27 -3.88 -0.93
CA ILE A 79 -2.12 -3.42 -2.02
C ILE A 79 -3.47 -2.99 -1.47
N ASP A 80 -3.74 -1.70 -1.59
CA ASP A 80 -5.08 -1.17 -1.37
C ASP A 80 -5.96 -1.43 -2.60
N ARG A 81 -6.96 -2.31 -2.44
CA ARG A 81 -7.89 -2.67 -3.52
C ARG A 81 -8.77 -1.48 -3.94
N SER A 82 -9.06 -0.56 -3.04
CA SER A 82 -9.88 0.62 -3.34
C SER A 82 -9.14 1.57 -4.29
N ALA A 83 -7.83 1.74 -4.09
CA ALA A 83 -6.97 2.53 -4.94
C ALA A 83 -6.85 1.97 -6.38
N LEU A 84 -6.97 0.64 -6.56
CA LEU A 84 -6.93 0.02 -7.89
C LEU A 84 -8.14 0.41 -8.75
N ASN A 85 -9.28 0.75 -8.16
CA ASN A 85 -10.50 1.15 -8.87
C ASN A 85 -10.48 2.64 -9.28
N ALA A 86 -9.64 3.45 -8.65
CA ALA A 86 -9.59 4.90 -8.90
C ALA A 86 -8.77 5.28 -10.15
N ILE A 87 -8.01 4.34 -10.73
CA ILE A 87 -7.18 4.60 -11.91
C ILE A 87 -8.04 4.32 -13.16
N PRO A 88 -8.21 5.31 -14.08
CA PRO A 88 -8.96 5.09 -15.33
C PRO A 88 -8.44 3.86 -16.09
N ALA A 89 -9.36 3.09 -16.66
CA ALA A 89 -9.05 1.93 -17.49
C ALA A 89 -8.51 2.40 -18.86
N GLU A 90 -7.38 3.08 -18.89
CA GLU A 90 -6.62 3.24 -20.12
C GLU A 90 -6.05 1.86 -20.50
N VAL A 91 -6.03 1.62 -21.80
CA VAL A 91 -5.72 0.34 -22.45
C VAL A 91 -4.64 -0.43 -21.67
N ILE A 92 -5.06 -1.52 -21.01
CA ILE A 92 -4.16 -2.43 -20.33
C ILE A 92 -3.34 -3.11 -21.41
N ASP A 93 -2.07 -2.74 -21.54
CA ASP A 93 -1.15 -3.48 -22.40
C ASP A 93 -0.77 -4.79 -21.67
N LEU A 94 -1.47 -5.85 -22.03
CA LEU A 94 -1.27 -7.19 -21.47
C LEU A 94 0.10 -7.81 -21.84
N HIS A 95 0.84 -7.15 -22.73
CA HIS A 95 2.16 -7.59 -23.17
C HIS A 95 3.29 -6.97 -22.35
N GLN A 96 3.03 -5.94 -21.57
CA GLN A 96 3.95 -5.42 -20.58
C GLN A 96 3.59 -6.00 -19.22
N ALA A 97 4.56 -6.67 -18.59
CA ALA A 97 4.40 -7.27 -17.26
C ALA A 97 4.43 -6.17 -16.16
N ASP A 98 3.54 -5.17 -16.29
CA ASP A 98 3.32 -4.20 -15.23
C ASP A 98 2.46 -4.84 -14.13
N PRO A 99 2.99 -5.03 -12.90
CA PRO A 99 2.23 -5.59 -11.79
C PRO A 99 0.93 -4.84 -11.52
N SER A 100 0.88 -3.54 -11.77
CA SER A 100 -0.32 -2.72 -11.58
C SER A 100 -1.44 -3.12 -12.54
N GLY A 101 -1.11 -3.40 -13.81
CA GLY A 101 -2.06 -3.89 -14.82
C GLY A 101 -2.65 -5.26 -14.44
N VAL A 102 -1.80 -6.17 -13.99
CA VAL A 102 -2.18 -7.52 -13.51
C VAL A 102 -3.13 -7.43 -12.32
N LEU A 103 -2.79 -6.60 -11.33
CA LEU A 103 -3.60 -6.42 -10.12
C LEU A 103 -4.96 -5.81 -10.45
N ARG A 104 -5.02 -4.80 -11.32
CA ARG A 104 -6.28 -4.21 -11.77
C ARG A 104 -7.15 -5.24 -12.48
N MET A 105 -6.59 -6.04 -13.38
CA MET A 105 -7.32 -7.09 -14.07
C MET A 105 -7.86 -8.13 -13.09
N ALA A 106 -7.03 -8.61 -12.16
CA ALA A 106 -7.44 -9.57 -11.14
C ALA A 106 -8.55 -9.01 -10.24
N ASN A 107 -8.46 -7.72 -9.87
CA ASN A 107 -9.48 -7.03 -9.09
C ASN A 107 -10.80 -6.89 -9.87
N SER A 108 -10.75 -6.50 -11.13
CA SER A 108 -11.94 -6.37 -12.00
C SER A 108 -12.65 -7.70 -12.24
N LEU A 109 -11.91 -8.80 -12.27
CA LEU A 109 -12.44 -10.17 -12.39
C LEU A 109 -12.88 -10.76 -11.04
N GLY A 110 -12.69 -10.05 -9.93
CA GLY A 110 -13.04 -10.52 -8.59
C GLY A 110 -12.17 -11.66 -8.08
N VAL A 111 -10.99 -11.91 -8.68
CA VAL A 111 -10.07 -13.00 -8.32
C VAL A 111 -8.86 -12.54 -7.52
N LEU A 112 -8.70 -11.23 -7.31
CA LEU A 112 -7.64 -10.71 -6.45
C LEU A 112 -7.96 -11.06 -4.99
N PRO A 113 -7.05 -11.72 -4.26
CA PRO A 113 -7.21 -12.01 -2.84
C PRO A 113 -7.43 -10.73 -2.01
N ALA A 114 -8.12 -10.86 -0.88
CA ALA A 114 -8.37 -9.73 0.03
C ALA A 114 -7.07 -9.12 0.55
N ARG A 115 -6.04 -9.94 0.72
CA ARG A 115 -4.71 -9.51 1.16
C ARG A 115 -3.70 -9.75 0.04
N ALA A 116 -3.05 -8.69 -0.42
CA ALA A 116 -2.04 -8.78 -1.47
C ALA A 116 -0.87 -7.82 -1.20
N TRP A 117 0.35 -8.27 -1.52
CA TRP A 117 1.58 -7.49 -1.36
C TRP A 117 2.41 -7.53 -2.63
N ILE A 118 3.14 -6.43 -2.88
CA ILE A 118 4.27 -6.39 -3.80
C ILE A 118 5.54 -6.21 -2.98
N LEU A 119 6.50 -7.11 -3.18
CA LEU A 119 7.86 -6.98 -2.71
C LEU A 119 8.74 -6.63 -3.90
N GLY A 120 9.29 -5.43 -3.91
CA GLY A 120 10.05 -4.90 -5.01
C GLY A 120 11.48 -4.55 -4.65
N CYS A 121 12.37 -4.67 -5.62
CA CYS A 121 13.75 -4.22 -5.51
C CYS A 121 14.05 -3.22 -6.62
N GLN A 122 14.68 -2.07 -6.27
CA GLN A 122 15.12 -1.10 -7.27
C GLN A 122 16.20 -1.72 -8.17
N ALA A 123 15.87 -1.88 -9.44
CA ALA A 123 16.80 -2.36 -10.46
C ALA A 123 17.84 -1.30 -10.83
N VAL A 124 19.01 -1.75 -11.30
CA VAL A 124 20.02 -0.87 -11.92
C VAL A 124 19.78 -0.76 -13.42
N GLY A 125 19.38 -1.87 -14.04
CA GLY A 125 19.08 -1.96 -15.47
C GLY A 125 18.53 -3.32 -15.85
N CYS A 126 17.54 -3.32 -16.72
CA CYS A 126 16.85 -4.52 -17.20
C CYS A 126 17.08 -4.76 -18.71
N ASP A 127 18.03 -4.07 -19.34
CA ASP A 127 18.16 -4.06 -20.80
C ASP A 127 19.21 -5.05 -21.35
N GLU A 128 20.16 -5.49 -20.55
CA GLU A 128 21.21 -6.41 -21.01
C GLU A 128 20.73 -7.86 -21.02
N LEU A 129 20.66 -8.45 -22.21
CA LEU A 129 20.36 -9.87 -22.38
C LEU A 129 21.52 -10.75 -21.89
N GLY A 130 21.19 -11.74 -21.07
CA GLY A 130 22.16 -12.72 -20.54
C GLY A 130 22.99 -12.21 -19.36
N ALA A 131 22.73 -11.00 -18.86
CA ALA A 131 23.37 -10.48 -17.67
C ALA A 131 22.86 -11.21 -16.42
N ALA A 132 23.73 -11.40 -15.43
CA ALA A 132 23.34 -11.80 -14.09
C ALA A 132 22.76 -10.58 -13.32
N LEU A 133 22.16 -10.83 -12.17
CA LEU A 133 21.77 -9.74 -11.24
C LEU A 133 22.97 -8.84 -10.93
N SER A 134 22.76 -7.54 -10.89
CA SER A 134 23.75 -6.60 -10.37
C SER A 134 24.09 -6.91 -8.91
N GLU A 135 25.27 -6.52 -8.45
CA GLU A 135 25.72 -6.82 -7.08
C GLU A 135 24.77 -6.24 -6.01
N SER A 136 24.21 -5.06 -6.25
CA SER A 136 23.26 -4.42 -5.35
C SER A 136 21.94 -5.19 -5.24
N VAL A 137 21.38 -5.64 -6.36
CA VAL A 137 20.15 -6.42 -6.42
C VAL A 137 20.37 -7.85 -5.91
N ALA A 138 21.52 -8.48 -6.23
CA ALA A 138 21.87 -9.80 -5.70
C ALA A 138 21.93 -9.81 -4.16
N ARG A 139 22.41 -8.73 -3.53
CA ARG A 139 22.42 -8.58 -2.07
C ARG A 139 21.01 -8.42 -1.46
N ALA A 140 20.05 -7.94 -2.24
CA ALA A 140 18.66 -7.81 -1.79
C ALA A 140 17.90 -9.15 -1.77
N VAL A 141 18.33 -10.16 -2.53
CA VAL A 141 17.68 -11.48 -2.62
C VAL A 141 17.48 -12.12 -1.24
N PRO A 142 18.50 -12.30 -0.37
CA PRO A 142 18.29 -12.91 0.94
C PRO A 142 17.40 -12.07 1.87
N VAL A 143 17.41 -10.75 1.73
CA VAL A 143 16.51 -9.85 2.48
C VAL A 143 15.07 -10.09 2.05
N ALA A 144 14.81 -10.17 0.74
CA ALA A 144 13.49 -10.45 0.19
C ALA A 144 12.96 -11.83 0.63
N VAL A 145 13.81 -12.87 0.57
CA VAL A 145 13.47 -14.21 1.06
C VAL A 145 13.03 -14.18 2.53
N GLY A 146 13.78 -13.50 3.39
CA GLY A 146 13.41 -13.32 4.80
C GLY A 146 12.05 -12.63 4.96
N ARG A 147 11.82 -11.57 4.20
CA ARG A 147 10.59 -10.79 4.30
C ARG A 147 9.35 -11.52 3.78
N VAL A 148 9.48 -12.26 2.67
CA VAL A 148 8.39 -13.14 2.18
C VAL A 148 8.00 -14.15 3.26
N ARG A 149 8.99 -14.76 3.93
CA ARG A 149 8.71 -15.73 5.00
C ARG A 149 7.96 -15.11 6.17
N GLU A 150 8.39 -13.96 6.63
CA GLU A 150 7.70 -13.23 7.71
C GLU A 150 6.23 -12.97 7.37
N ILE A 151 5.94 -12.51 6.14
CA ILE A 151 4.58 -12.27 5.67
C ILE A 151 3.79 -13.58 5.64
N VAL A 152 4.37 -14.64 5.05
CA VAL A 152 3.71 -15.94 4.93
C VAL A 152 3.46 -16.56 6.30
N GLU A 153 4.43 -16.54 7.21
CA GLU A 153 4.29 -17.03 8.59
C GLU A 153 3.23 -16.25 9.37
N GLY A 154 3.19 -14.92 9.21
CA GLY A 154 2.14 -14.08 9.77
C GLY A 154 0.75 -14.44 9.26
N LEU A 155 0.63 -14.73 7.96
CA LEU A 155 -0.63 -15.16 7.34
C LEU A 155 -1.09 -16.53 7.80
N LEU A 156 -0.17 -17.48 7.95
CA LEU A 156 -0.45 -18.84 8.42
C LEU A 156 -0.67 -18.90 9.94
N GLY A 157 0.11 -18.12 10.71
CA GLY A 157 0.02 -18.04 12.18
C GLY A 157 -1.32 -17.48 12.66
N ASN A 158 -1.86 -16.49 11.98
CA ASN A 158 -3.21 -15.97 12.27
C ASN A 158 -4.33 -17.01 12.06
N ALA A 159 -4.07 -18.11 11.34
CA ALA A 159 -5.05 -19.19 11.20
C ALA A 159 -5.32 -19.96 12.51
N MET A 160 -4.42 -19.88 13.51
CA MET A 160 -4.68 -20.44 14.86
C MET A 160 -5.31 -19.43 15.83
N ALA A 161 -5.16 -18.12 15.54
CA ALA A 161 -5.74 -17.04 16.34
C ALA A 161 -7.19 -16.70 15.94
N ASP A 162 -7.58 -16.95 14.68
CA ASP A 162 -8.93 -16.67 14.14
C ASP A 162 -10.05 -17.53 14.81
N ASN A 163 -9.70 -18.48 15.69
CA ASN A 163 -10.67 -19.22 16.49
C ASN A 163 -10.92 -18.66 17.90
N LEU A 164 -10.29 -17.53 18.28
CA LEU A 164 -10.39 -16.98 19.64
C LEU A 164 -10.51 -15.47 19.76
N SER A 165 -10.64 -14.71 18.67
CA SER A 165 -10.93 -13.27 18.77
C SER A 165 -11.52 -12.75 17.46
N SER A 166 -12.82 -12.50 17.46
CA SER A 166 -13.48 -11.59 16.55
C SER A 166 -13.08 -10.15 16.91
N CYS A 167 -11.93 -9.70 16.39
CA CYS A 167 -11.56 -8.28 16.39
C CYS A 167 -11.09 -7.93 14.98
N GLU A 168 -11.82 -7.04 14.34
CA GLU A 168 -11.82 -6.80 12.91
C GLU A 168 -10.62 -5.94 12.47
N PRO A 169 -9.77 -6.37 11.48
CA PRO A 169 -8.67 -5.55 10.96
C PRO A 169 -9.12 -4.27 10.24
N GLU A 170 -10.37 -4.20 9.79
CA GLU A 170 -10.95 -3.01 9.16
C GLU A 170 -11.13 -1.84 10.14
N GLU A 171 -11.43 -2.11 11.41
CA GLU A 171 -11.59 -1.06 12.44
C GLU A 171 -10.25 -0.37 12.78
N ASP A 172 -9.14 -1.08 12.74
CA ASP A 172 -7.82 -0.51 13.06
C ASP A 172 -7.28 0.38 11.92
N ILE A 173 -7.54 0.02 10.66
CA ILE A 173 -7.16 0.85 9.50
C ILE A 173 -7.98 2.13 9.49
N ALA A 174 -9.30 2.02 9.64
CA ALA A 174 -10.20 3.16 9.70
C ALA A 174 -9.83 4.10 10.87
N ALA A 175 -9.45 3.54 12.02
CA ALA A 175 -9.03 4.31 13.19
C ALA A 175 -7.71 5.07 12.97
N LYS A 176 -6.73 4.46 12.29
CA LYS A 176 -5.47 5.13 11.91
C LYS A 176 -5.72 6.25 10.92
N ASP A 177 -6.62 6.03 9.97
CA ASP A 177 -7.03 7.02 8.98
C ASP A 177 -7.69 8.23 9.65
N GLU A 178 -8.62 7.98 10.56
CA GLU A 178 -9.30 9.00 11.35
C GLU A 178 -8.30 9.81 12.19
N LEU A 179 -7.36 9.14 12.87
CA LEU A 179 -6.31 9.81 13.65
C LEU A 179 -5.45 10.74 12.80
N LEU A 180 -5.01 10.29 11.62
CA LEU A 180 -4.21 11.12 10.71
C LEU A 180 -4.99 12.32 10.18
N GLN A 181 -6.28 12.15 9.87
CA GLN A 181 -7.16 13.24 9.43
C GLN A 181 -7.37 14.28 10.54
N VAL A 182 -7.67 13.83 11.75
CA VAL A 182 -7.87 14.70 12.92
C VAL A 182 -6.60 15.48 13.23
N MET A 183 -5.43 14.81 13.26
CA MET A 183 -4.14 15.46 13.49
C MET A 183 -3.80 16.47 12.38
N TYR A 184 -4.09 16.13 11.13
CA TYR A 184 -3.88 17.03 9.98
C TYR A 184 -4.76 18.28 10.10
N TRP A 185 -6.04 18.11 10.40
CA TRP A 185 -6.99 19.22 10.57
C TRP A 185 -6.60 20.12 11.75
N LEU A 186 -6.37 19.57 12.95
CA LEU A 186 -5.99 20.33 14.14
C LEU A 186 -4.71 21.15 13.91
N ARG A 187 -3.74 20.58 13.17
CA ARG A 187 -2.53 21.30 12.77
C ARG A 187 -2.85 22.41 11.78
N GLY A 188 -3.72 22.18 10.80
CA GLY A 188 -4.14 23.16 9.80
C GLY A 188 -4.82 24.38 10.43
N GLU A 189 -5.65 24.15 11.43
CA GLU A 189 -6.33 25.20 12.21
C GLU A 189 -5.44 25.87 13.27
N HIS A 190 -4.14 25.53 13.31
CA HIS A 190 -3.18 26.02 14.31
C HIS A 190 -3.58 25.78 15.77
N LEU A 191 -4.38 24.74 16.04
CA LEU A 191 -4.83 24.38 17.39
C LEU A 191 -3.77 23.62 18.18
N ALA A 192 -2.99 22.76 17.51
CA ALA A 192 -1.84 22.06 18.07
C ALA A 192 -0.90 21.55 16.98
N GLU A 193 0.40 21.37 17.31
CA GLU A 193 1.38 20.70 16.45
C GLU A 193 1.77 19.32 16.98
N ASP A 194 1.67 19.12 18.29
CA ASP A 194 2.03 17.88 18.99
C ASP A 194 0.83 17.36 19.75
N PHE A 195 0.61 16.05 19.70
CA PHE A 195 -0.59 15.41 20.21
C PHE A 195 -0.22 14.24 21.12
N SER A 196 -0.85 14.15 22.27
CA SER A 196 -0.90 12.95 23.09
C SER A 196 -2.13 12.10 22.77
N ALA A 197 -2.16 10.85 23.22
CA ALA A 197 -3.34 10.01 23.08
C ALA A 197 -4.57 10.61 23.78
N ASP A 198 -4.39 11.26 24.94
CA ASP A 198 -5.46 11.93 25.68
C ASP A 198 -6.03 13.15 24.92
N ASP A 199 -5.18 13.90 24.21
CA ASP A 199 -5.63 15.01 23.38
C ASP A 199 -6.55 14.54 22.25
N LEU A 200 -6.22 13.40 21.62
CA LEU A 200 -6.92 12.84 20.47
C LEU A 200 -8.19 12.06 20.88
N ALA A 201 -8.23 11.46 22.07
CA ALA A 201 -9.37 10.72 22.58
C ALA A 201 -10.68 11.55 22.57
N ARG A 202 -10.56 12.88 22.71
CA ARG A 202 -11.71 13.80 22.67
C ARG A 202 -12.34 13.92 21.29
N TRP A 203 -11.59 13.57 20.22
CA TRP A 203 -12.02 13.77 18.84
C TRP A 203 -12.41 12.47 18.15
N VAL A 204 -11.80 11.33 18.55
CA VAL A 204 -11.90 10.04 17.85
C VAL A 204 -12.89 9.09 18.56
N GLY A 205 -13.37 9.43 19.77
CA GLY A 205 -14.36 8.62 20.50
C GLY A 205 -13.88 7.22 20.94
N LYS A 206 -12.55 6.98 20.93
CA LYS A 206 -11.91 5.74 21.38
C LYS A 206 -11.23 5.91 22.73
N GLU A 207 -10.93 4.80 23.40
CA GLU A 207 -10.20 4.84 24.66
C GLU A 207 -8.72 5.23 24.44
N THR A 208 -8.15 6.00 25.37
CA THR A 208 -6.78 6.54 25.28
C THR A 208 -5.72 5.45 25.06
N MET A 209 -5.91 4.25 25.62
CA MET A 209 -4.95 3.15 25.47
C MET A 209 -4.93 2.61 24.05
N ASP A 210 -6.08 2.50 23.40
CA ASP A 210 -6.19 2.07 22.01
C ASP A 210 -5.56 3.10 21.06
N ILE A 211 -5.82 4.38 21.30
CA ILE A 211 -5.23 5.48 20.54
C ILE A 211 -3.70 5.49 20.68
N HIS A 212 -3.17 5.24 21.88
CA HIS A 212 -1.72 5.19 22.08
C HIS A 212 -1.06 4.10 21.23
N SER A 213 -1.66 2.90 21.16
CA SER A 213 -1.14 1.81 20.33
C SER A 213 -1.12 2.19 18.85
N LEU A 214 -2.20 2.79 18.35
CA LEU A 214 -2.31 3.25 16.96
C LEU A 214 -1.29 4.35 16.63
N LEU A 215 -1.03 5.29 17.56
CA LEU A 215 -0.02 6.34 17.37
C LEU A 215 1.41 5.77 17.31
N VAL A 216 1.71 4.74 18.09
CA VAL A 216 3.00 4.02 18.03
C VAL A 216 3.16 3.36 16.66
N GLU A 217 2.15 2.65 16.16
CA GLU A 217 2.19 2.01 14.85
C GLU A 217 2.33 3.04 13.70
N LEU A 218 1.65 4.18 13.79
CA LEU A 218 1.82 5.29 12.84
C LEU A 218 3.24 5.90 12.90
N ALA A 219 3.88 5.88 14.06
CA ALA A 219 5.27 6.33 14.22
C ALA A 219 6.25 5.29 13.63
N GLU A 220 6.01 3.99 13.80
CA GLU A 220 6.76 2.92 13.15
C GLU A 220 6.63 2.99 11.62
N ALA A 221 5.44 3.34 11.11
CA ALA A 221 5.19 3.63 9.70
C ALA A 221 5.80 4.95 9.20
N ARG A 222 6.54 5.70 10.07
CA ARG A 222 7.18 6.99 9.78
C ARG A 222 6.22 8.11 9.38
N LEU A 223 4.94 7.95 9.64
CA LEU A 223 3.94 9.01 9.45
C LEU A 223 3.93 9.98 10.62
N LEU A 224 4.31 9.52 11.80
CA LEU A 224 4.50 10.34 13.00
C LEU A 224 5.95 10.27 13.48
N LYS A 225 6.35 11.23 14.31
CA LYS A 225 7.58 11.21 15.10
C LYS A 225 7.25 11.50 16.56
N VAL A 226 7.94 10.84 17.47
CA VAL A 226 7.90 11.13 18.91
C VAL A 226 8.64 12.44 19.14
N VAL A 227 8.02 13.36 19.87
CA VAL A 227 8.58 14.70 20.19
C VAL A 227 9.05 14.78 21.64
N ASP A 228 8.31 14.13 22.55
CA ASP A 228 8.66 14.08 23.98
C ASP A 228 8.43 12.66 24.48
N ASP A 229 9.50 12.07 25.02
CA ASP A 229 9.55 10.69 25.55
C ASP A 229 9.52 10.74 27.10
N SER A 230 8.60 11.51 27.66
CA SER A 230 8.42 11.57 29.10
C SER A 230 7.92 10.23 29.65
N VAL A 231 8.42 9.82 30.82
CA VAL A 231 8.35 8.48 31.42
C VAL A 231 6.94 7.91 31.66
N ALA A 232 5.88 8.70 31.47
CA ALA A 232 4.49 8.26 31.56
C ALA A 232 3.93 8.00 30.15
N LYS A 233 3.47 6.77 29.87
CA LYS A 233 2.94 6.36 28.55
C LYS A 233 1.88 7.31 27.95
N ASN A 234 1.08 7.96 28.78
CA ASN A 234 0.03 8.90 28.33
C ASN A 234 0.56 10.32 28.07
N ALA A 235 1.82 10.60 28.41
CA ALA A 235 2.45 11.90 28.19
C ALA A 235 3.35 11.94 26.94
N ILE A 236 3.53 10.81 26.26
CA ILE A 236 4.26 10.77 24.98
C ILE A 236 3.52 11.61 23.96
N ARG A 237 4.24 12.53 23.30
CA ARG A 237 3.67 13.40 22.28
C ARG A 237 4.19 13.03 20.90
N PHE A 238 3.29 13.06 19.94
CA PHE A 238 3.53 12.70 18.55
C PHE A 238 3.30 13.91 17.65
N ARG A 239 4.09 14.03 16.60
CA ARG A 239 3.96 15.07 15.57
C ARG A 239 3.93 14.42 14.20
N LEU A 240 3.12 14.95 13.27
CA LEU A 240 3.12 14.54 11.88
C LEU A 240 4.50 14.81 11.24
N THR A 241 5.03 13.81 10.54
CA THR A 241 6.17 13.98 9.63
C THR A 241 5.72 14.65 8.33
N SER A 242 6.66 14.95 7.41
CA SER A 242 6.29 15.44 6.07
C SER A 242 5.42 14.44 5.32
N SER A 243 5.70 13.13 5.46
CA SER A 243 4.89 12.04 4.90
C SER A 243 3.52 11.95 5.58
N GLY A 244 3.47 12.10 6.90
CA GLY A 244 2.21 12.12 7.66
C GLY A 244 1.30 13.29 7.28
N VAL A 245 1.88 14.48 7.07
CA VAL A 245 1.12 15.66 6.59
C VAL A 245 0.54 15.41 5.20
N LYS A 246 1.33 14.84 4.29
CA LYS A 246 0.88 14.52 2.93
C LYS A 246 -0.23 13.49 2.94
N GLU A 247 -0.07 12.42 3.72
CA GLU A 247 -1.04 11.33 3.80
C GLU A 247 -2.33 11.75 4.52
N GLY A 248 -2.23 12.45 5.65
CA GLY A 248 -3.39 13.00 6.35
C GLY A 248 -4.17 14.00 5.50
N GLY A 249 -3.46 14.85 4.73
CA GLY A 249 -4.08 15.78 3.79
C GLY A 249 -4.80 15.08 2.64
N ARG A 250 -4.23 14.00 2.09
CA ARG A 250 -4.87 13.18 1.05
C ARG A 250 -6.17 12.57 1.57
N ARG A 251 -6.13 11.90 2.73
CA ARG A 251 -7.30 11.26 3.33
C ARG A 251 -8.39 12.27 3.71
N PHE A 252 -7.97 13.42 4.25
CA PHE A 252 -8.91 14.51 4.54
C PHE A 252 -9.60 15.02 3.27
N ALA A 253 -8.85 15.21 2.17
CA ALA A 253 -9.40 15.64 0.90
C ALA A 253 -10.37 14.58 0.30
N ASP A 254 -10.05 13.30 0.44
CA ASP A 254 -10.89 12.20 -0.06
C ASP A 254 -12.21 12.12 0.73
N GLU A 255 -12.17 12.19 2.06
CA GLU A 255 -13.34 12.14 2.94
C GLU A 255 -14.27 13.34 2.73
N PHE A 256 -13.68 14.53 2.61
CA PHE A 256 -14.41 15.78 2.42
C PHE A 256 -14.46 16.25 0.96
N SER A 257 -14.25 15.36 0.01
CA SER A 257 -14.17 15.69 -1.42
C SER A 257 -15.41 16.42 -1.94
N GLU A 258 -16.59 16.13 -1.42
CA GLU A 258 -17.82 16.82 -1.78
C GLU A 258 -17.93 18.23 -1.18
N MET A 259 -17.33 18.44 0.01
CA MET A 259 -17.31 19.73 0.68
C MET A 259 -16.16 20.63 0.20
N THR A 260 -15.06 20.02 -0.26
CA THR A 260 -13.86 20.74 -0.75
C THR A 260 -13.87 20.96 -2.27
N LYS A 261 -14.83 20.37 -3.01
CA LYS A 261 -15.04 20.76 -4.40
C LYS A 261 -15.39 22.23 -4.45
N PRO A 262 -14.68 23.04 -5.28
CA PRO A 262 -15.05 24.42 -5.45
C PRO A 262 -16.54 24.51 -5.76
N GLY A 263 -17.31 25.18 -4.92
CA GLY A 263 -18.70 25.48 -5.22
C GLY A 263 -18.77 26.25 -6.54
N HIS A 264 -19.92 26.20 -7.20
CA HIS A 264 -20.13 26.94 -8.44
C HIS A 264 -19.68 28.40 -8.35
N TYR A 265 -19.72 29.02 -7.17
CA TYR A 265 -19.27 30.40 -6.92
C TYR A 265 -17.75 30.54 -6.76
N GLU A 266 -17.01 29.44 -6.59
CA GLU A 266 -15.55 29.44 -6.38
C GLU A 266 -14.78 29.01 -7.64
N CYS A 267 -15.49 28.81 -8.77
CA CYS A 267 -14.84 28.51 -10.03
C CYS A 267 -13.88 29.65 -10.42
N SER A 268 -12.60 29.36 -10.50
CA SER A 268 -11.55 30.33 -10.85
C SER A 268 -11.46 30.65 -12.34
N ASP A 269 -12.21 29.95 -13.22
CA ASP A 269 -12.22 30.21 -14.65
C ASP A 269 -13.13 31.42 -14.97
N PRO A 270 -12.54 32.57 -15.35
CA PRO A 270 -13.31 33.76 -15.67
C PRO A 270 -14.15 33.63 -16.95
N ASN A 271 -13.86 32.63 -17.80
CA ASN A 271 -14.53 32.41 -19.07
C ASN A 271 -15.57 31.27 -19.03
N CYS A 272 -15.81 30.67 -17.86
CA CYS A 272 -16.79 29.62 -17.72
C CYS A 272 -18.20 30.10 -18.09
N GLU A 273 -18.91 29.36 -18.93
CA GLU A 273 -20.26 29.72 -19.41
C GLU A 273 -21.24 30.00 -18.26
N CYS A 274 -21.15 29.27 -17.17
CA CYS A 274 -21.99 29.48 -15.99
C CYS A 274 -21.85 30.88 -15.38
N ARG A 275 -20.72 31.55 -15.53
CA ARG A 275 -20.53 32.96 -15.10
C ARG A 275 -21.20 33.95 -16.05
N GLN A 276 -21.31 33.60 -17.32
CA GLN A 276 -21.96 34.45 -18.32
C GLN A 276 -23.49 34.29 -18.29
N THR A 277 -23.98 33.04 -18.12
CA THR A 277 -25.38 32.72 -18.07
C THR A 277 -26.04 32.86 -16.72
N GLY A 278 -25.24 32.84 -15.64
CA GLY A 278 -25.72 32.82 -14.27
C GLY A 278 -26.36 31.46 -13.87
N ASN A 279 -26.29 30.44 -14.73
CA ASN A 279 -26.90 29.14 -14.48
C ASN A 279 -25.83 28.09 -14.14
N PRO A 280 -25.90 27.46 -12.94
CA PRO A 280 -24.97 26.42 -12.51
C PRO A 280 -24.91 25.21 -13.46
N ALA A 281 -26.00 24.88 -14.15
CA ALA A 281 -26.07 23.75 -15.05
C ALA A 281 -25.16 23.90 -16.31
N ASP A 282 -24.73 25.12 -16.60
CA ASP A 282 -23.86 25.42 -17.74
C ASP A 282 -22.36 25.35 -17.37
N CYS A 283 -22.05 24.83 -16.15
CA CYS A 283 -20.67 24.72 -15.70
C CYS A 283 -19.96 23.52 -16.33
N VAL A 284 -18.92 23.79 -17.13
CA VAL A 284 -18.11 22.77 -17.80
C VAL A 284 -17.23 21.95 -16.83
N HIS A 285 -17.06 22.43 -15.60
CA HIS A 285 -16.23 21.77 -14.55
C HIS A 285 -17.06 20.85 -13.64
N GLN A 286 -18.38 20.72 -13.87
CA GLN A 286 -19.27 19.82 -13.11
C GLN A 286 -19.69 18.58 -13.93
N ARG A 287 -18.98 18.27 -15.03
CA ARG A 287 -19.25 17.06 -15.81
C ARG A 287 -18.29 15.96 -15.48
#